data_931a1c534d0efe81298db93f5755c79e
#
_entry.id   931a1c534d0efe81298db93f5755c79e
#
_cell.length_a   1.000
_cell.length_b   1.000
_cell.length_c   1.000
_cell.angle_alpha   90.00
_cell.angle_beta   90.00
_cell.angle_gamma   90.00
#
_symmetry.space_group_name_H-M   'P 1'
#
loop_
_entity.id
_entity.type
_entity.pdbx_description
1 polymer ?
#
loop_
_entity_poly.entity_id
_entity_poly.type
_entity_poly.pdbx_seq_one_letter_code
_entity_poly.pdbx_strand_id
1 'polypeptide(L)'
;YKKILNIQEKKICVMHGYGHPDKLVDILKDEFFSEKPDIIIFGHSHAPKNEYINGVLFFNPGSVTDTVFAPYRSYGIIEIDKGEIKAEIHKL
;
A
#
# COMPACT_ATOMS: atom_id res chain seq x y z
N TYR A 1 2.39 4.16 -13.73
CA TYR A 1 2.53 2.70 -13.65
C TYR A 1 1.52 2.10 -12.67
N LYS A 2 0.73 1.16 -13.14
CA LYS A 2 -0.22 0.40 -12.34
C LYS A 2 -0.06 -1.08 -12.64
N LYS A 3 -0.18 -1.90 -11.61
CA LYS A 3 -0.12 -3.35 -11.78
C LYS A 3 -1.19 -4.01 -10.90
N ILE A 4 -1.79 -5.06 -11.43
CA ILE A 4 -2.80 -5.83 -10.70
C ILE A 4 -2.32 -7.26 -10.60
N LEU A 5 -2.30 -7.77 -9.38
CA LEU A 5 -1.87 -9.14 -9.08
C LEU A 5 -3.03 -9.89 -8.41
N ASN A 6 -3.15 -11.16 -8.71
CA ASN A 6 -4.09 -12.03 -8.03
C ASN A 6 -3.28 -13.12 -7.32
N ILE A 7 -3.32 -13.12 -5.99
CA ILE A 7 -2.58 -14.05 -5.16
C ILE A 7 -3.55 -14.68 -4.17
N GLN A 8 -3.70 -16.00 -4.23
CA GLN A 8 -4.59 -16.75 -3.34
C GLN A 8 -5.99 -16.13 -3.24
N GLU A 9 -6.58 -15.80 -4.39
CA GLU A 9 -7.91 -15.22 -4.52
C GLU A 9 -8.04 -13.78 -3.97
N LYS A 10 -6.91 -13.15 -3.63
CA LYS A 10 -6.89 -11.74 -3.24
C LYS A 10 -6.40 -10.89 -4.41
N LYS A 11 -7.11 -9.78 -4.67
CA LYS A 11 -6.70 -8.83 -5.70
C LYS A 11 -5.83 -7.75 -5.06
N ILE A 12 -4.60 -7.63 -5.56
CA ILE A 12 -3.63 -6.66 -5.07
C ILE A 12 -3.35 -5.67 -6.18
N CYS A 13 -3.63 -4.40 -5.92
CA CYS A 13 -3.36 -3.33 -6.85
C CYS A 13 -2.11 -2.57 -6.39
N VAL A 14 -1.20 -2.31 -7.32
CA VAL A 14 0.08 -1.67 -7.02
C VAL A 14 0.23 -0.42 -7.88
N MET A 15 0.56 0.69 -7.26
CA MET A 15 0.82 1.95 -7.93
C MET A 15 1.73 2.80 -7.08
N HIS A 16 2.69 3.51 -7.70
CA HIS A 16 3.55 4.43 -6.93
C HIS A 16 2.70 5.54 -6.29
N GLY A 17 1.76 6.10 -7.03
CA GLY A 17 0.99 7.24 -6.58
C GLY A 17 1.56 8.56 -7.12
N TYR A 18 0.84 9.63 -6.91
CA TYR A 18 1.25 10.96 -7.34
C TYR A 18 0.46 12.02 -6.55
N GLY A 19 0.85 13.27 -6.71
CA GLY A 19 0.14 14.38 -6.08
C GLY A 19 0.55 14.60 -4.63
N HIS A 20 -0.22 15.41 -3.93
CA HIS A 20 0.07 15.74 -2.53
C HIS A 20 -0.22 14.54 -1.63
N PRO A 21 0.67 14.23 -0.67
CA PRO A 21 0.47 13.06 0.21
C PRO A 21 -0.89 13.02 0.93
N ASP A 22 -1.44 14.17 1.30
CA ASP A 22 -2.76 14.23 1.96
C ASP A 22 -3.90 13.79 1.05
N LYS A 23 -3.71 13.80 -0.27
CA LYS A 23 -4.71 13.40 -1.25
C LYS A 23 -4.49 11.98 -1.77
N LEU A 24 -3.42 11.33 -1.35
CA LEU A 24 -2.97 10.08 -1.96
C LEU A 24 -3.98 8.95 -1.83
N VAL A 25 -4.61 8.80 -0.66
CA VAL A 25 -5.62 7.75 -0.46
C VAL A 25 -6.81 7.95 -1.40
N ASP A 26 -7.29 9.19 -1.55
CA ASP A 26 -8.40 9.49 -2.44
C ASP A 26 -8.05 9.24 -3.90
N ILE A 27 -6.83 9.61 -4.31
CA ILE A 27 -6.33 9.35 -5.66
C ILE A 27 -6.31 7.84 -5.93
N LEU A 28 -5.81 7.05 -4.98
CA LEU A 28 -5.73 5.59 -5.13
C LEU A 28 -7.11 4.94 -5.17
N LYS A 29 -8.05 5.44 -4.37
CA LYS A 29 -9.43 4.96 -4.42
C LYS A 29 -10.04 5.16 -5.80
N ASP A 30 -9.84 6.34 -6.39
CA ASP A 30 -10.36 6.66 -7.72
C ASP A 30 -9.71 5.81 -8.80
N GLU A 31 -8.39 5.65 -8.74
CA GLU A 31 -7.64 4.88 -9.73
C GLU A 31 -8.06 3.41 -9.78
N PHE A 32 -8.39 2.82 -8.64
CA PHE A 32 -8.73 1.40 -8.54
C PHE A 32 -10.20 1.13 -8.24
N PHE A 33 -11.05 2.14 -8.40
CA PHE A 33 -12.48 2.03 -8.06
C PHE A 33 -13.17 0.82 -8.70
N SER A 34 -12.94 0.59 -9.99
CA SER A 34 -13.58 -0.50 -10.73
C SER A 34 -12.97 -1.86 -10.45
N GLU A 35 -11.78 -1.93 -9.88
CA GLU A 35 -11.06 -3.18 -9.65
C GLU A 35 -11.52 -3.91 -8.38
N LYS A 36 -12.11 -3.21 -7.44
CA LYS A 36 -12.52 -3.77 -6.14
C LYS A 36 -11.38 -4.52 -5.45
N PRO A 37 -10.26 -3.84 -5.17
CA PRO A 37 -9.10 -4.51 -4.60
C PRO A 37 -9.29 -4.94 -3.15
N ASP A 38 -8.55 -5.97 -2.74
CA ASP A 38 -8.42 -6.34 -1.33
C ASP A 38 -7.28 -5.55 -0.69
N ILE A 39 -6.23 -5.29 -1.47
CA ILE A 39 -5.03 -4.58 -0.99
C ILE A 39 -4.60 -3.57 -2.06
N ILE A 40 -4.26 -2.37 -1.64
CA ILE A 40 -3.60 -1.37 -2.48
C ILE A 40 -2.21 -1.11 -1.90
N ILE A 41 -1.18 -1.43 -2.66
CA ILE A 41 0.22 -1.16 -2.29
C ILE A 41 0.67 0.09 -3.04
N PHE A 42 1.21 1.05 -2.31
CA PHE A 42 1.60 2.32 -2.90
C PHE A 42 2.86 2.90 -2.23
N GLY A 43 3.40 3.94 -2.82
CA GLY A 43 4.59 4.62 -2.31
C GLY A 43 4.39 6.13 -2.31
N HIS A 44 5.28 6.85 -2.98
CA HIS A 44 5.27 8.30 -3.19
C HIS A 44 5.53 9.13 -1.92
N SER A 45 4.72 8.97 -0.88
CA SER A 45 4.86 9.79 0.33
C SER A 45 6.08 9.42 1.19
N HIS A 46 6.65 8.22 0.98
CA HIS A 46 7.72 7.62 1.80
C HIS A 46 7.31 7.40 3.26
N ALA A 47 6.07 7.70 3.62
CA ALA A 47 5.56 7.49 4.97
C ALA A 47 4.86 6.13 5.06
N PRO A 48 5.26 5.25 5.98
CA PRO A 48 4.62 3.96 6.13
C PRO A 48 3.12 4.10 6.43
N LYS A 49 2.32 3.20 5.86
CA LYS A 49 0.90 3.13 6.14
C LYS A 49 0.46 1.68 6.09
N ASN A 50 -0.31 1.28 7.07
CA ASN A 50 -0.84 -0.08 7.17
C ASN A 50 -2.23 0.03 7.80
N GLU A 51 -3.24 0.31 6.98
CA GLU A 51 -4.55 0.68 7.46
C GLU A 51 -5.65 0.14 6.55
N TYR A 52 -6.70 -0.41 7.16
CA TYR A 52 -7.91 -0.78 6.44
C TYR A 52 -8.86 0.41 6.36
N ILE A 53 -9.28 0.73 5.14
CA ILE A 53 -10.27 1.78 4.88
C ILE A 53 -11.37 1.15 4.03
N ASN A 54 -12.58 1.10 4.58
CA ASN A 54 -13.73 0.49 3.90
C ASN A 54 -13.45 -0.94 3.38
N GLY A 55 -12.77 -1.74 4.20
CA GLY A 55 -12.48 -3.13 3.86
C GLY A 55 -11.30 -3.34 2.93
N VAL A 56 -10.62 -2.28 2.51
CA VAL A 56 -9.44 -2.36 1.63
C VAL A 56 -8.20 -2.00 2.45
N LEU A 57 -7.18 -2.86 2.38
CA LEU A 57 -5.90 -2.57 3.03
C LEU A 57 -5.09 -1.60 2.18
N PHE A 58 -4.81 -0.43 2.72
CA PHE A 58 -3.90 0.55 2.14
C PHE A 58 -2.53 0.36 2.78
N PHE A 59 -1.57 -0.08 1.98
CA PHE A 59 -0.26 -0.47 2.49
C PHE A 59 0.87 0.26 1.78
N ASN A 60 1.59 1.08 2.53
CA ASN A 60 2.81 1.72 2.06
C ASN A 60 3.95 1.23 2.97
N PRO A 61 4.91 0.47 2.44
CA PRO A 61 6.02 -0.06 3.25
C PRO A 61 6.99 1.02 3.73
N GLY A 62 6.84 2.26 3.27
CA GLY A 62 7.78 3.32 3.56
C GLY A 62 8.98 3.28 2.63
N SER A 63 10.11 3.78 3.10
CA SER A 63 11.34 3.83 2.31
C SER A 63 12.51 3.22 3.08
N VAL A 64 13.29 2.39 2.40
CA VAL A 64 14.49 1.77 2.97
C VAL A 64 15.64 2.77 3.06
N THR A 65 15.65 3.76 2.15
CA THR A 65 16.81 4.64 1.98
C THR A 65 16.60 6.10 2.39
N ASP A 66 15.34 6.56 2.43
CA ASP A 66 15.06 7.97 2.69
C ASP A 66 15.28 8.32 4.17
N THR A 67 16.20 9.24 4.41
CA THR A 67 16.50 9.74 5.75
C THR A 67 16.10 11.21 5.92
N VAL A 68 15.46 11.80 4.89
CA VAL A 68 15.11 13.22 4.87
C VAL A 68 13.61 13.44 5.04
N PHE A 69 12.80 12.81 4.19
CA PHE A 69 11.34 13.01 4.17
C PHE A 69 10.58 11.91 4.90
N ALA A 70 11.10 10.70 4.94
CA ALA A 70 10.45 9.62 5.68
C ALA A 70 10.64 9.80 7.18
N PRO A 71 9.64 9.45 8.01
CA PRO A 71 9.79 9.56 9.46
C PRO A 71 10.85 8.60 10.00
N TYR A 72 11.08 7.49 9.30
CA TYR A 72 12.13 6.52 9.58
C TYR A 72 12.26 5.62 8.36
N ARG A 73 13.37 4.90 8.25
CA ARG A 73 13.52 3.89 7.20
C ARG A 73 12.75 2.64 7.60
N SER A 74 12.12 2.01 6.62
CA SER A 74 11.27 0.86 6.88
C SER A 74 11.11 -0.05 5.66
N TYR A 75 10.57 -1.23 5.89
CA TYR A 75 10.12 -2.14 4.85
C TYR A 75 8.86 -2.84 5.30
N GLY A 76 8.17 -3.49 4.37
CA GLY A 76 6.92 -4.16 4.68
C GLY A 76 6.90 -5.60 4.22
N ILE A 77 6.10 -6.41 4.91
CA ILE A 77 5.85 -7.79 4.56
C ILE A 77 4.34 -8.01 4.57
N ILE A 78 3.82 -8.61 3.50
CA ILE A 78 2.43 -9.02 3.42
C ILE A 78 2.40 -10.52 3.19
N GLU A 79 1.70 -11.24 4.07
CA GLU A 79 1.48 -12.67 3.93
C GLU A 79 0.00 -12.92 3.69
N ILE A 80 -0.30 -13.80 2.74
CA ILE A 80 -1.67 -14.22 2.46
C ILE A 80 -1.72 -15.73 2.64
N ASP A 81 -2.53 -16.19 3.60
CA ASP A 81 -2.64 -17.60 3.91
C ASP A 81 -4.10 -17.93 4.27
N LYS A 82 -4.67 -18.89 3.54
CA LYS A 82 -6.04 -19.38 3.78
C LYS A 82 -7.08 -18.27 3.87
N GLY A 83 -6.97 -17.28 2.98
CA GLY A 83 -7.89 -16.15 2.92
C GLY A 83 -7.60 -15.05 3.93
N GLU A 84 -6.61 -15.20 4.79
CA GLU A 84 -6.21 -14.18 5.75
C GLU A 84 -5.05 -13.37 5.22
N ILE A 85 -5.09 -12.06 5.47
CA ILE A 85 -4.03 -11.14 5.12
C ILE A 85 -3.34 -10.68 6.40
N LYS A 86 -2.01 -10.86 6.46
CA LYS A 86 -1.19 -10.34 7.54
C LYS A 86 -0.20 -9.35 6.94
N ALA A 87 -0.24 -8.11 7.40
CA ALA A 87 0.61 -7.06 6.88
C ALA A 87 1.38 -6.41 8.02
N GLU A 88 2.68 -6.27 7.86
CA GLU A 88 3.57 -5.71 8.87
C GLU A 88 4.52 -4.70 8.26
N ILE A 89 4.80 -3.64 8.99
CA ILE A 89 5.83 -2.66 8.65
C ILE A 89 6.92 -2.79 9.69
N HIS A 90 8.15 -2.96 9.22
CA HIS A 90 9.32 -3.11 10.08
C HIS A 90 10.22 -1.88 9.95
N LYS A 91 10.45 -1.23 11.07
CA LYS A 91 11.34 -0.08 11.16
C LYS A 91 12.79 -0.57 11.17
N LEU A 92 13.62 0.08 10.39
CA LEU A 92 15.06 -0.19 10.35
C LEU A 92 15.82 0.53 11.46
#